data_c8b0af3cc536f9597b1988562b9bae86
#
_entry.id   c8b0af3cc536f9597b1988562b9bae86
#
_cell.length_a   1.000
_cell.length_b   1.000
_cell.length_c   1.000
_cell.angle_alpha   90.00
_cell.angle_beta   90.00
_cell.angle_gamma   90.00
#
_symmetry.space_group_name_H-M   'P 1'
#
loop_
_entity.id
_entity.type
_entity.pdbx_description
1 polymer ?
#
loop_
_entity_poly.entity_id
_entity_poly.type
_entity_poly.pdbx_seq_one_letter_code
_entity_poly.pdbx_strand_id
1 'polypeptide(L)'
;MKSAAISTTEARSNEISLELPGAISADYDTCTGRNSESIAYEYPEGGLAAWIVVAGSSMMLMCTFGMMSTIGVLQSYWEIHQLQGYSSSTIGWISSIFVFLNLSLGFQVGPLFDRYGPRWIMLVGSVLYALSIFILGSCEKYYQFLLCLGILGGASSALVSTPCMAILSHWFHRRRGTATGIAMAGSSLGGVVFPIALRQALERLGWTWALRMLGFVFVVLLVIGNFCIRSRLPIKARKGNISLRCFTDSRFIWATLGAFFSEIVLFASLGLIPSYAMAQGFDSQTGFYLLAVFNA
;
A
#
# COMPACT_ATOMS: atom_id res chain seq x y z
N MET A 1 56.23 17.35 32.38
CA MET A 1 55.78 17.80 31.04
C MET A 1 55.20 16.63 30.23
N LYS A 2 54.17 15.93 30.70
CA LYS A 2 53.47 14.82 29.96
C LYS A 2 51.94 14.81 30.19
N SER A 3 51.38 15.88 30.71
CA SER A 3 49.94 15.94 31.04
C SER A 3 49.13 16.91 30.17
N ALA A 4 49.71 17.66 29.24
CA ALA A 4 49.01 18.64 28.43
C ALA A 4 48.69 18.18 26.99
N ALA A 5 49.18 16.99 26.57
CA ALA A 5 49.00 16.50 25.18
C ALA A 5 47.80 15.54 24.99
N ILE A 6 47.16 15.12 26.07
CA ILE A 6 45.99 14.20 26.00
C ILE A 6 44.64 14.91 25.93
N SER A 7 44.57 16.19 26.43
CA SER A 7 43.30 16.92 26.41
C SER A 7 42.94 17.57 25.06
N THR A 8 43.93 17.74 24.15
CA THR A 8 43.70 18.38 22.84
C THR A 8 43.26 17.40 21.75
N THR A 9 43.44 16.08 21.97
CA THR A 9 43.08 15.06 21.01
C THR A 9 41.60 14.60 21.21
N GLU A 10 41.11 14.64 22.45
CA GLU A 10 39.67 14.32 22.73
C GLU A 10 38.75 15.48 22.37
N ALA A 11 39.21 16.74 22.44
CA ALA A 11 38.39 17.88 22.00
C ALA A 11 38.23 17.94 20.48
N ARG A 12 39.18 17.37 19.70
CA ARG A 12 39.13 17.38 18.24
C ARG A 12 38.32 16.24 17.64
N SER A 13 38.04 15.17 18.39
CA SER A 13 37.20 14.06 17.95
C SER A 13 35.71 14.32 18.17
N ASN A 14 35.36 15.27 19.03
CA ASN A 14 33.95 15.68 19.27
C ASN A 14 33.47 16.80 18.33
N GLU A 15 34.34 17.48 17.60
CA GLU A 15 33.93 18.51 16.62
C GLU A 15 33.67 17.99 15.20
N ILE A 16 33.97 16.71 14.91
CA ILE A 16 33.74 16.13 13.55
C ILE A 16 32.34 15.50 13.39
N SER A 17 31.52 15.48 14.43
CA SER A 17 30.23 14.75 14.40
C SER A 17 28.97 15.60 14.26
N LEU A 18 29.02 16.86 13.86
CA LEU A 18 27.80 17.69 13.82
C LEU A 18 27.77 18.82 12.78
N GLU A 19 28.17 18.55 11.55
CA GLU A 19 27.84 19.43 10.43
C GLU A 19 27.40 18.69 9.18
N LEU A 20 26.24 18.05 9.27
CA LEU A 20 25.36 17.68 8.14
C LEU A 20 24.04 17.22 8.72
N PRO A 21 23.02 18.01 8.78
CA PRO A 21 22.02 18.13 7.72
C PRO A 21 21.09 19.37 7.77
N GLY A 22 21.59 20.51 8.20
CA GLY A 22 20.72 21.74 8.29
C GLY A 22 20.25 22.25 6.93
N ALA A 23 21.06 22.09 5.89
CA ALA A 23 20.73 22.58 4.55
C ALA A 23 19.68 21.73 3.84
N ILE A 24 19.68 20.39 4.07
CA ILE A 24 18.71 19.48 3.45
C ILE A 24 17.35 19.59 4.11
N SER A 25 17.29 19.85 5.43
CA SER A 25 16.03 20.04 6.15
C SER A 25 15.37 21.37 5.82
N ALA A 26 16.14 22.45 5.67
CA ALA A 26 15.63 23.77 5.32
C ALA A 26 15.01 23.82 3.92
N ASP A 27 15.61 23.12 2.93
CA ASP A 27 15.10 23.06 1.57
C ASP A 27 13.81 22.22 1.48
N TYR A 28 13.73 21.13 2.25
CA TYR A 28 12.52 20.28 2.32
C TYR A 28 11.36 21.03 2.98
N ASP A 29 11.62 21.82 4.00
CA ASP A 29 10.61 22.64 4.70
C ASP A 29 10.06 23.76 3.80
N THR A 30 10.86 24.30 2.89
CA THR A 30 10.44 25.31 1.90
C THR A 30 9.47 24.73 0.86
N CYS A 31 9.71 23.50 0.41
CA CYS A 31 8.81 22.80 -0.52
C CYS A 31 7.48 22.40 0.13
N THR A 32 7.47 22.08 1.43
CA THR A 32 6.27 21.65 2.14
C THR A 32 5.47 22.78 2.76
N GLY A 33 5.94 24.06 2.70
CA GLY A 33 5.31 25.21 3.35
C GLY A 33 5.25 25.07 4.88
N ARG A 34 6.18 24.31 5.44
CA ARG A 34 6.23 24.02 6.86
C ARG A 34 7.01 25.12 7.57
N ASN A 35 6.30 26.13 8.08
CA ASN A 35 6.90 27.06 9.03
C ASN A 35 7.37 26.26 10.25
N SER A 36 8.68 26.37 10.53
CA SER A 36 9.38 25.62 11.57
C SER A 36 9.02 26.09 12.98
N GLU A 37 7.76 25.96 13.39
CA GLU A 37 7.48 25.70 14.79
C GLU A 37 7.59 24.19 14.99
N SER A 38 8.81 23.72 15.14
CA SER A 38 9.11 22.36 15.55
C SER A 38 8.67 22.19 16.99
N ILE A 39 7.36 21.92 17.18
CA ILE A 39 6.91 21.23 18.38
C ILE A 39 7.63 19.89 18.29
N ALA A 40 8.66 19.69 19.11
CA ALA A 40 9.37 18.41 19.19
C ALA A 40 8.39 17.34 19.65
N TYR A 41 7.73 16.68 18.68
CA TYR A 41 6.93 15.52 18.99
C TYR A 41 7.87 14.39 19.38
N GLU A 42 7.80 13.95 20.62
CA GLU A 42 8.51 12.79 21.09
C GLU A 42 7.90 11.54 20.44
N TYR A 43 8.62 10.95 19.50
CA TYR A 43 8.21 9.72 18.84
C TYR A 43 8.58 8.54 19.74
N PRO A 44 7.69 7.56 19.97
CA PRO A 44 7.98 6.41 20.85
C PRO A 44 9.12 5.53 20.36
N GLU A 45 9.42 5.56 19.03
CA GLU A 45 10.47 4.76 18.35
C GLU A 45 10.45 3.25 18.67
N GLY A 46 9.31 2.77 19.24
CA GLY A 46 9.13 1.38 19.66
C GLY A 46 8.06 1.23 20.72
N GLY A 47 8.12 0.08 21.42
CA GLY A 47 7.11 -0.31 22.41
C GLY A 47 5.98 -1.14 21.82
N LEU A 48 5.30 -1.91 22.68
CA LEU A 48 4.26 -2.86 22.27
C LEU A 48 3.15 -2.19 21.44
N ALA A 49 2.72 -1.00 21.84
CA ALA A 49 1.66 -0.26 21.17
C ALA A 49 2.04 0.13 19.73
N ALA A 50 3.29 0.54 19.49
CA ALA A 50 3.77 0.89 18.16
C ALA A 50 3.83 -0.34 17.23
N TRP A 51 4.31 -1.47 17.74
CA TRP A 51 4.37 -2.71 16.98
C TRP A 51 3.00 -3.34 16.71
N ILE A 52 2.03 -3.15 17.60
CA ILE A 52 0.62 -3.53 17.34
C ILE A 52 0.07 -2.73 16.16
N VAL A 53 0.38 -1.44 16.05
CA VAL A 53 -0.03 -0.62 14.90
C VAL A 53 0.64 -1.11 13.61
N VAL A 54 1.90 -1.50 13.64
CA VAL A 54 2.59 -2.11 12.49
C VAL A 54 1.89 -3.42 12.07
N ALA A 55 1.59 -4.30 13.02
CA ALA A 55 0.89 -5.54 12.74
C ALA A 55 -0.52 -5.30 12.16
N GLY A 56 -1.27 -4.35 12.72
CA GLY A 56 -2.58 -3.95 12.18
C GLY A 56 -2.48 -3.40 10.76
N SER A 57 -1.50 -2.52 10.50
CA SER A 57 -1.24 -1.99 9.15
C SER A 57 -0.85 -3.11 8.18
N SER A 58 -0.04 -4.06 8.61
CA SER A 58 0.36 -5.23 7.82
C SER A 58 -0.86 -6.07 7.39
N MET A 59 -1.79 -6.35 8.31
CA MET A 59 -3.02 -7.09 8.00
C MET A 59 -3.92 -6.36 7.00
N MET A 60 -4.04 -5.04 7.12
CA MET A 60 -4.84 -4.24 6.19
C MET A 60 -4.19 -4.13 4.81
N LEU A 61 -2.88 -3.94 4.76
CA LEU A 61 -2.12 -3.93 3.49
C LEU A 61 -2.12 -5.32 2.84
N MET A 62 -2.13 -6.39 3.62
CA MET A 62 -2.33 -7.75 3.13
C MET A 62 -3.63 -7.88 2.33
N CYS A 63 -4.75 -7.34 2.84
CA CYS A 63 -6.04 -7.38 2.13
C CYS A 63 -6.03 -6.54 0.85
N THR A 64 -5.49 -5.32 0.89
CA THR A 64 -5.56 -4.36 -0.23
C THR A 64 -4.59 -4.72 -1.36
N PHE A 65 -3.31 -4.80 -1.07
CA PHE A 65 -2.29 -5.14 -2.08
C PHE A 65 -2.26 -6.64 -2.41
N GLY A 66 -2.57 -7.52 -1.46
CA GLY A 66 -2.72 -8.94 -1.74
C GLY A 66 -3.85 -9.22 -2.73
N MET A 67 -4.94 -8.41 -2.70
CA MET A 67 -6.00 -8.50 -3.70
C MET A 67 -5.52 -8.08 -5.09
N MET A 68 -4.63 -7.07 -5.20
CA MET A 68 -4.07 -6.68 -6.50
C MET A 68 -3.39 -7.85 -7.21
N SER A 69 -2.62 -8.65 -6.50
CA SER A 69 -2.01 -9.88 -7.03
C SER A 69 -3.05 -10.96 -7.35
N THR A 70 -4.16 -10.98 -6.60
CA THR A 70 -5.25 -11.97 -6.77
C THR A 70 -6.10 -11.68 -8.00
N ILE A 71 -6.17 -10.43 -8.48
CA ILE A 71 -6.96 -10.04 -9.65
C ILE A 71 -6.56 -10.83 -10.90
N GLY A 72 -5.30 -11.21 -11.06
CA GLY A 72 -4.85 -12.05 -12.17
C GLY A 72 -5.54 -13.42 -12.22
N VAL A 73 -5.74 -14.05 -11.06
CA VAL A 73 -6.49 -15.31 -10.94
C VAL A 73 -7.96 -15.12 -11.28
N LEU A 74 -8.56 -14.02 -10.81
CA LEU A 74 -9.95 -13.68 -11.13
C LEU A 74 -10.14 -13.42 -12.62
N GLN A 75 -9.23 -12.69 -13.25
CA GLN A 75 -9.27 -12.39 -14.68
C GLN A 75 -9.24 -13.68 -15.51
N SER A 76 -8.31 -14.59 -15.22
CA SER A 76 -8.23 -15.89 -15.89
C SER A 76 -9.50 -16.73 -15.72
N TYR A 77 -10.12 -16.66 -14.54
CA TYR A 77 -11.37 -17.37 -14.28
C TYR A 77 -12.54 -16.75 -15.05
N TRP A 78 -12.65 -15.43 -15.14
CA TRP A 78 -13.71 -14.73 -15.89
C TRP A 78 -13.64 -14.99 -17.38
N GLU A 79 -12.43 -15.07 -17.97
CA GLU A 79 -12.22 -15.36 -19.37
C GLU A 79 -12.81 -16.73 -19.77
N ILE A 80 -12.77 -17.71 -18.86
CA ILE A 80 -13.22 -19.07 -19.11
C ILE A 80 -14.71 -19.27 -18.75
N HIS A 81 -15.26 -18.47 -17.79
CA HIS A 81 -16.60 -18.71 -17.23
C HIS A 81 -17.60 -17.59 -17.52
N GLN A 82 -17.55 -16.48 -16.77
CA GLN A 82 -18.61 -15.46 -16.79
C GLN A 82 -18.51 -14.51 -17.97
N LEU A 83 -17.31 -14.20 -18.43
CA LEU A 83 -17.07 -13.21 -19.47
C LEU A 83 -16.57 -13.84 -20.78
N GLN A 84 -17.02 -15.07 -21.08
CA GLN A 84 -16.78 -15.73 -22.36
C GLN A 84 -17.35 -14.85 -23.48
N GLY A 85 -16.53 -14.49 -24.45
CA GLY A 85 -16.92 -13.63 -25.57
C GLY A 85 -16.42 -12.20 -25.47
N TYR A 86 -15.86 -11.79 -24.32
CA TYR A 86 -15.10 -10.54 -24.21
C TYR A 86 -13.62 -10.80 -24.48
N SER A 87 -12.93 -9.84 -25.10
CA SER A 87 -11.47 -9.96 -25.27
C SER A 87 -10.75 -9.83 -23.94
N SER A 88 -9.60 -10.51 -23.75
CA SER A 88 -8.76 -10.37 -22.55
C SER A 88 -8.39 -8.93 -22.26
N SER A 89 -8.23 -8.10 -23.32
CA SER A 89 -8.00 -6.66 -23.17
C SER A 89 -9.19 -5.94 -22.54
N THR A 90 -10.44 -6.31 -22.91
CA THR A 90 -11.64 -5.72 -22.30
C THR A 90 -11.78 -6.11 -20.84
N ILE A 91 -11.50 -7.36 -20.51
CA ILE A 91 -11.53 -7.84 -19.11
C ILE A 91 -10.44 -7.16 -18.29
N GLY A 92 -9.27 -6.94 -18.87
CA GLY A 92 -8.15 -6.23 -18.25
C GLY A 92 -8.47 -4.78 -17.81
N TRP A 93 -9.49 -4.14 -18.38
CA TRP A 93 -9.92 -2.83 -17.90
C TRP A 93 -10.43 -2.84 -16.46
N ILE A 94 -10.99 -3.96 -15.98
CA ILE A 94 -11.48 -4.08 -14.59
C ILE A 94 -10.32 -3.95 -13.63
N SER A 95 -9.23 -4.68 -13.87
CA SER A 95 -8.00 -4.62 -13.07
C SER A 95 -7.30 -3.27 -13.17
N SER A 96 -7.24 -2.71 -14.37
CA SER A 96 -6.60 -1.40 -14.60
C SER A 96 -7.32 -0.27 -13.87
N ILE A 97 -8.65 -0.24 -13.88
CA ILE A 97 -9.46 0.75 -13.16
C ILE A 97 -9.31 0.58 -11.64
N PHE A 98 -9.26 -0.67 -11.14
CA PHE A 98 -9.01 -0.93 -9.73
C PHE A 98 -7.68 -0.33 -9.28
N VAL A 99 -6.58 -0.63 -9.98
CA VAL A 99 -5.25 -0.12 -9.67
C VAL A 99 -5.19 1.40 -9.81
N PHE A 100 -5.73 1.94 -10.89
CA PHE A 100 -5.77 3.38 -11.15
C PHE A 100 -6.48 4.13 -10.02
N LEU A 101 -7.66 3.68 -9.61
CA LEU A 101 -8.42 4.33 -8.54
C LEU A 101 -7.74 4.16 -7.18
N ASN A 102 -7.16 3.00 -6.89
CA ASN A 102 -6.42 2.80 -5.66
C ASN A 102 -5.26 3.80 -5.51
N LEU A 103 -4.47 3.99 -6.56
CA LEU A 103 -3.33 4.90 -6.53
C LEU A 103 -3.75 6.38 -6.63
N SER A 104 -4.67 6.72 -7.55
CA SER A 104 -5.10 8.10 -7.78
C SER A 104 -5.86 8.68 -6.60
N LEU A 105 -6.78 7.91 -6.01
CA LEU A 105 -7.51 8.36 -4.83
C LEU A 105 -6.63 8.39 -3.57
N GLY A 106 -5.57 7.57 -3.51
CA GLY A 106 -4.57 7.63 -2.44
C GLY A 106 -4.02 9.04 -2.24
N PHE A 107 -3.81 9.77 -3.32
CA PHE A 107 -3.37 11.17 -3.27
C PHE A 107 -4.39 12.11 -2.59
N GLN A 108 -5.70 11.86 -2.79
CA GLN A 108 -6.77 12.67 -2.18
C GLN A 108 -7.07 12.23 -0.74
N VAL A 109 -6.82 10.97 -0.42
CA VAL A 109 -7.04 10.42 0.93
C VAL A 109 -6.04 11.00 1.93
N GLY A 110 -4.83 11.40 1.52
CA GLY A 110 -3.84 12.05 2.40
C GLY A 110 -4.39 13.29 3.12
N PRO A 111 -4.84 14.34 2.41
CA PRO A 111 -5.47 15.51 3.02
C PRO A 111 -6.72 15.19 3.84
N LEU A 112 -7.50 14.19 3.41
CA LEU A 112 -8.68 13.72 4.13
C LEU A 112 -8.30 13.08 5.48
N PHE A 113 -7.23 12.29 5.49
CA PHE A 113 -6.64 11.70 6.68
C PHE A 113 -6.19 12.78 7.69
N ASP A 114 -5.52 13.83 7.21
CA ASP A 114 -5.08 14.93 8.05
C ASP A 114 -6.25 15.72 8.69
N ARG A 115 -7.39 15.78 7.98
CA ARG A 115 -8.57 16.53 8.41
C ARG A 115 -9.50 15.74 9.34
N TYR A 116 -9.78 14.49 9.04
CA TYR A 116 -10.78 13.67 9.75
C TYR A 116 -10.15 12.59 10.64
N GLY A 117 -8.86 12.38 10.52
CA GLY A 117 -8.13 11.31 11.20
C GLY A 117 -8.34 9.93 10.56
N PRO A 118 -7.53 8.93 10.97
CA PRO A 118 -7.51 7.63 10.31
C PRO A 118 -8.77 6.78 10.57
N ARG A 119 -9.33 6.84 11.78
CA ARG A 119 -10.33 5.88 12.25
C ARG A 119 -11.57 5.80 11.36
N TRP A 120 -12.19 6.95 11.09
CA TRP A 120 -13.42 6.98 10.30
C TRP A 120 -13.17 6.60 8.84
N ILE A 121 -12.09 7.10 8.26
CA ILE A 121 -11.75 6.84 6.85
C ILE A 121 -11.47 5.34 6.65
N MET A 122 -10.68 4.75 7.54
CA MET A 122 -10.34 3.33 7.48
C MET A 122 -11.54 2.43 7.75
N LEU A 123 -12.41 2.80 8.69
CA LEU A 123 -13.62 2.04 8.98
C LEU A 123 -14.57 2.05 7.78
N VAL A 124 -14.88 3.21 7.22
CA VAL A 124 -15.71 3.33 6.02
C VAL A 124 -15.07 2.60 4.84
N GLY A 125 -13.77 2.80 4.61
CA GLY A 125 -13.02 2.08 3.59
C GLY A 125 -13.10 0.56 3.76
N SER A 126 -12.92 0.05 4.98
CA SER A 126 -12.98 -1.38 5.29
C SER A 126 -14.35 -1.99 5.03
N VAL A 127 -15.43 -1.29 5.43
CA VAL A 127 -16.81 -1.75 5.20
C VAL A 127 -17.12 -1.78 3.69
N LEU A 128 -16.81 -0.71 2.97
CA LEU A 128 -17.04 -0.66 1.52
C LEU A 128 -16.20 -1.69 0.77
N TYR A 129 -14.96 -1.91 1.22
CA TYR A 129 -14.07 -2.89 0.61
C TYR A 129 -14.56 -4.33 0.82
N ALA A 130 -14.95 -4.68 2.03
CA ALA A 130 -15.54 -5.99 2.31
C ALA A 130 -16.84 -6.18 1.52
N LEU A 131 -17.71 -5.16 1.47
CA LEU A 131 -18.94 -5.19 0.70
C LEU A 131 -18.69 -5.43 -0.79
N SER A 132 -17.67 -4.78 -1.37
CA SER A 132 -17.31 -4.99 -2.78
C SER A 132 -16.97 -6.45 -3.08
N ILE A 133 -16.22 -7.13 -2.20
CA ILE A 133 -15.87 -8.55 -2.39
C ILE A 133 -17.10 -9.47 -2.27
N PHE A 134 -18.02 -9.18 -1.34
CA PHE A 134 -19.25 -9.97 -1.22
C PHE A 134 -20.17 -9.81 -2.42
N ILE A 135 -20.34 -8.56 -2.91
CA ILE A 135 -21.18 -8.28 -4.09
C ILE A 135 -20.53 -8.89 -5.34
N LEU A 136 -19.20 -8.89 -5.44
CA LEU A 136 -18.46 -9.47 -6.55
C LEU A 136 -18.84 -10.94 -6.79
N GLY A 137 -19.10 -11.69 -5.73
CA GLY A 137 -19.55 -13.09 -5.80
C GLY A 137 -20.93 -13.29 -6.45
N SER A 138 -21.70 -12.23 -6.61
CA SER A 138 -23.04 -12.26 -7.24
C SER A 138 -23.06 -11.57 -8.60
N CYS A 139 -21.90 -11.12 -9.12
CA CYS A 139 -21.79 -10.46 -10.41
C CYS A 139 -21.78 -11.50 -11.56
N GLU A 140 -22.56 -11.18 -12.61
CA GLU A 140 -22.65 -12.01 -13.84
C GLU A 140 -22.29 -11.23 -15.11
N LYS A 141 -22.52 -9.90 -15.13
CA LYS A 141 -22.33 -9.06 -16.30
C LYS A 141 -21.07 -8.20 -16.18
N TYR A 142 -20.40 -7.92 -17.29
CA TYR A 142 -19.16 -7.15 -17.35
C TYR A 142 -19.21 -5.82 -16.57
N TYR A 143 -20.27 -5.01 -16.76
CA TYR A 143 -20.40 -3.72 -16.06
C TYR A 143 -20.51 -3.88 -14.54
N GLN A 144 -21.06 -5.00 -14.05
CA GLN A 144 -21.16 -5.26 -12.61
C GLN A 144 -19.76 -5.51 -12.02
N PHE A 145 -18.91 -6.29 -12.68
CA PHE A 145 -17.51 -6.48 -12.29
C PHE A 145 -16.74 -5.17 -12.28
N LEU A 146 -16.92 -4.35 -13.32
CA LEU A 146 -16.27 -3.04 -13.43
C LEU A 146 -16.68 -2.10 -12.30
N LEU A 147 -17.96 -1.98 -12.00
CA LEU A 147 -18.47 -1.11 -10.94
C LEU A 147 -18.10 -1.64 -9.55
N CYS A 148 -18.26 -2.94 -9.33
CA CYS A 148 -18.06 -3.56 -8.03
C CYS A 148 -16.58 -3.64 -7.64
N LEU A 149 -15.76 -4.29 -8.47
CA LEU A 149 -14.34 -4.43 -8.17
C LEU A 149 -13.56 -3.21 -8.64
N GLY A 150 -13.72 -2.80 -9.89
CA GLY A 150 -12.95 -1.69 -10.47
C GLY A 150 -13.17 -0.40 -9.69
N ILE A 151 -14.41 0.07 -9.57
CA ILE A 151 -14.69 1.37 -8.96
C ILE A 151 -14.81 1.27 -7.45
N LEU A 152 -15.74 0.49 -6.93
CA LEU A 152 -15.98 0.40 -5.49
C LEU A 152 -14.80 -0.22 -4.76
N GLY A 153 -14.26 -1.33 -5.27
CA GLY A 153 -13.10 -2.01 -4.70
C GLY A 153 -11.84 -1.13 -4.74
N GLY A 154 -11.54 -0.50 -5.88
CA GLY A 154 -10.38 0.37 -6.03
C GLY A 154 -10.45 1.61 -5.13
N ALA A 155 -11.60 2.29 -5.09
CA ALA A 155 -11.79 3.47 -4.23
C ALA A 155 -11.70 3.12 -2.74
N SER A 156 -12.38 2.06 -2.31
CA SER A 156 -12.34 1.63 -0.90
C SER A 156 -10.98 1.10 -0.49
N SER A 157 -10.24 0.44 -1.39
CA SER A 157 -8.85 0.02 -1.16
C SER A 157 -7.93 1.21 -0.88
N ALA A 158 -8.08 2.33 -1.61
CA ALA A 158 -7.33 3.56 -1.36
C ALA A 158 -7.61 4.15 0.04
N LEU A 159 -8.88 4.11 0.49
CA LEU A 159 -9.28 4.58 1.82
C LEU A 159 -8.69 3.74 2.95
N VAL A 160 -8.29 2.51 2.68
CA VAL A 160 -7.63 1.63 3.65
C VAL A 160 -6.12 1.73 3.56
N SER A 161 -5.52 1.56 2.37
CA SER A 161 -4.07 1.45 2.19
C SER A 161 -3.32 2.73 2.52
N THR A 162 -3.80 3.89 2.08
CA THR A 162 -3.12 5.17 2.28
C THR A 162 -3.02 5.56 3.76
N PRO A 163 -4.10 5.51 4.58
CA PRO A 163 -3.99 5.78 6.01
C PRO A 163 -3.12 4.76 6.75
N CYS A 164 -3.11 3.48 6.34
CA CYS A 164 -2.26 2.46 6.94
C CYS A 164 -0.77 2.80 6.82
N MET A 165 -0.35 3.32 5.67
CA MET A 165 1.03 3.77 5.48
C MET A 165 1.32 5.08 6.22
N ALA A 166 0.38 6.04 6.18
CA ALA A 166 0.55 7.33 6.81
C ALA A 166 0.67 7.23 8.35
N ILE A 167 -0.10 6.33 8.98
CA ILE A 167 -0.11 6.20 10.45
C ILE A 167 1.22 5.72 11.01
N LEU A 168 2.00 4.94 10.26
CA LEU A 168 3.31 4.47 10.69
C LEU A 168 4.27 5.64 10.97
N SER A 169 4.13 6.75 10.23
CA SER A 169 4.91 7.96 10.46
C SER A 169 4.55 8.70 11.75
N HIS A 170 3.43 8.39 12.40
CA HIS A 170 3.04 8.95 13.69
C HIS A 170 3.71 8.26 14.89
N TRP A 171 4.20 7.03 14.67
CA TRP A 171 4.80 6.20 15.71
C TRP A 171 6.30 6.07 15.58
N PHE A 172 6.82 6.12 14.34
CA PHE A 172 8.23 5.93 14.04
C PHE A 172 8.77 7.10 13.21
N HIS A 173 9.87 7.68 13.66
CA HIS A 173 10.64 8.66 12.90
C HIS A 173 11.96 8.05 12.41
N ARG A 174 12.81 7.62 13.34
CA ARG A 174 14.13 7.02 13.05
C ARG A 174 14.01 5.62 12.42
N ARG A 175 13.07 4.79 12.92
CA ARG A 175 12.84 3.41 12.45
C ARG A 175 11.69 3.30 11.45
N ARG A 176 11.29 4.40 10.82
CA ARG A 176 10.16 4.44 9.88
C ARG A 176 10.31 3.44 8.71
N GLY A 177 11.53 3.34 8.13
CA GLY A 177 11.80 2.41 7.04
C GLY A 177 11.57 0.95 7.43
N THR A 178 12.07 0.55 8.60
CA THR A 178 11.86 -0.82 9.13
C THR A 178 10.37 -1.10 9.40
N ALA A 179 9.67 -0.16 10.04
CA ALA A 179 8.24 -0.31 10.33
C ALA A 179 7.41 -0.44 9.06
N THR A 180 7.68 0.41 8.05
CA THR A 180 7.02 0.35 6.75
C THR A 180 7.37 -0.94 6.00
N GLY A 181 8.62 -1.38 6.03
CA GLY A 181 9.05 -2.66 5.42
C GLY A 181 8.32 -3.86 6.00
N ILE A 182 8.20 -3.94 7.35
CA ILE A 182 7.44 -5.02 8.00
C ILE A 182 5.95 -4.94 7.65
N ALA A 183 5.37 -3.74 7.60
CA ALA A 183 3.97 -3.58 7.21
C ALA A 183 3.75 -4.02 5.75
N MET A 184 4.69 -3.70 4.84
CA MET A 184 4.65 -4.12 3.44
C MET A 184 4.89 -5.62 3.24
N ALA A 185 5.66 -6.28 4.14
CA ALA A 185 5.81 -7.73 4.10
C ALA A 185 4.45 -8.46 4.23
N GLY A 186 3.47 -7.87 4.93
CA GLY A 186 2.10 -8.37 4.94
C GLY A 186 1.45 -8.37 3.56
N SER A 187 1.69 -7.34 2.75
CA SER A 187 1.16 -7.29 1.37
C SER A 187 1.74 -8.39 0.49
N SER A 188 3.04 -8.67 0.60
CA SER A 188 3.70 -9.78 -0.10
C SER A 188 3.13 -11.12 0.32
N LEU A 189 2.92 -11.33 1.63
CA LEU A 189 2.28 -12.55 2.15
C LEU A 189 0.86 -12.72 1.56
N GLY A 190 0.07 -11.65 1.51
CA GLY A 190 -1.25 -11.64 0.90
C GLY A 190 -1.20 -11.96 -0.60
N GLY A 191 -0.20 -11.39 -1.31
CA GLY A 191 0.03 -11.63 -2.73
C GLY A 191 0.39 -13.07 -3.09
N VAL A 192 0.86 -13.86 -2.13
CA VAL A 192 1.12 -15.30 -2.29
C VAL A 192 -0.06 -16.13 -1.82
N VAL A 193 -0.56 -15.87 -0.62
CA VAL A 193 -1.58 -16.72 0.03
C VAL A 193 -2.94 -16.62 -0.65
N PHE A 194 -3.40 -15.40 -0.97
CA PHE A 194 -4.76 -15.23 -1.51
C PHE A 194 -4.96 -15.81 -2.91
N PRO A 195 -4.05 -15.65 -3.89
CA PRO A 195 -4.20 -16.29 -5.19
C PRO A 195 -4.26 -17.81 -5.09
N ILE A 196 -3.39 -18.41 -4.26
CA ILE A 196 -3.35 -19.87 -4.08
C ILE A 196 -4.64 -20.36 -3.39
N ALA A 197 -5.05 -19.71 -2.31
CA ALA A 197 -6.27 -20.07 -1.58
C ALA A 197 -7.52 -19.87 -2.44
N LEU A 198 -7.60 -18.76 -3.19
CA LEU A 198 -8.74 -18.47 -4.05
C LEU A 198 -8.84 -19.50 -5.21
N ARG A 199 -7.73 -19.86 -5.84
CA ARG A 199 -7.74 -20.87 -6.89
C ARG A 199 -8.30 -22.21 -6.39
N GLN A 200 -7.81 -22.71 -5.25
CA GLN A 200 -8.31 -23.94 -4.65
C GLN A 200 -9.79 -23.84 -4.25
N ALA A 201 -10.21 -22.67 -3.75
CA ALA A 201 -11.59 -22.43 -3.40
C ALA A 201 -12.51 -22.39 -4.62
N LEU A 202 -12.07 -21.78 -5.73
CA LEU A 202 -12.82 -21.74 -7.00
C LEU A 202 -13.06 -23.14 -7.56
N GLU A 203 -12.05 -24.02 -7.50
CA GLU A 203 -12.14 -25.40 -7.99
C GLU A 203 -13.07 -26.28 -7.12
N ARG A 204 -13.10 -26.05 -5.78
CA ARG A 204 -13.85 -26.89 -4.84
C ARG A 204 -15.24 -26.37 -4.48
N LEU A 205 -15.39 -25.07 -4.32
CA LEU A 205 -16.60 -24.44 -3.79
C LEU A 205 -17.39 -23.66 -4.85
N GLY A 206 -16.81 -23.45 -6.02
CA GLY A 206 -17.37 -22.60 -7.06
C GLY A 206 -17.24 -21.09 -6.77
N TRP A 207 -17.64 -20.28 -7.75
CA TRP A 207 -17.44 -18.83 -7.76
C TRP A 207 -17.96 -18.11 -6.52
N THR A 208 -19.25 -18.26 -6.25
CA THR A 208 -19.93 -17.48 -5.20
C THR A 208 -19.38 -17.77 -3.80
N TRP A 209 -19.17 -19.04 -3.48
CA TRP A 209 -18.66 -19.43 -2.17
C TRP A 209 -17.18 -19.13 -2.00
N ALA A 210 -16.37 -19.24 -3.04
CA ALA A 210 -14.96 -18.87 -3.00
C ALA A 210 -14.77 -17.38 -2.65
N LEU A 211 -15.55 -16.49 -3.27
CA LEU A 211 -15.49 -15.05 -2.96
C LEU A 211 -16.09 -14.72 -1.59
N ARG A 212 -17.15 -15.42 -1.16
CA ARG A 212 -17.65 -15.24 0.22
C ARG A 212 -16.61 -15.66 1.25
N MET A 213 -15.93 -16.77 1.05
CA MET A 213 -14.84 -17.20 1.92
C MET A 213 -13.73 -16.14 1.98
N LEU A 214 -13.28 -15.63 0.83
CA LEU A 214 -12.30 -14.55 0.78
C LEU A 214 -12.81 -13.28 1.49
N GLY A 215 -14.07 -12.93 1.29
CA GLY A 215 -14.74 -11.81 1.95
C GLY A 215 -14.74 -11.94 3.47
N PHE A 216 -15.05 -13.13 4.01
CA PHE A 216 -15.00 -13.38 5.46
C PHE A 216 -13.58 -13.24 6.01
N VAL A 217 -12.57 -13.77 5.31
CA VAL A 217 -11.16 -13.58 5.70
C VAL A 217 -10.80 -12.10 5.72
N PHE A 218 -11.22 -11.32 4.72
CA PHE A 218 -10.99 -9.88 4.68
C PHE A 218 -11.69 -9.15 5.82
N VAL A 219 -12.94 -9.49 6.13
CA VAL A 219 -13.65 -8.90 7.28
C VAL A 219 -12.87 -9.13 8.57
N VAL A 220 -12.42 -10.35 8.84
CA VAL A 220 -11.64 -10.66 10.05
C VAL A 220 -10.36 -9.84 10.11
N LEU A 221 -9.57 -9.83 9.03
CA LEU A 221 -8.30 -9.09 8.98
C LEU A 221 -8.51 -7.57 9.10
N LEU A 222 -9.51 -7.03 8.40
CA LEU A 222 -9.83 -5.60 8.45
C LEU A 222 -10.36 -5.17 9.82
N VAL A 223 -11.18 -5.99 10.47
CA VAL A 223 -11.68 -5.73 11.83
C VAL A 223 -10.51 -5.72 12.81
N ILE A 224 -9.66 -6.74 12.82
CA ILE A 224 -8.48 -6.79 13.68
C ILE A 224 -7.57 -5.59 13.41
N GLY A 225 -7.30 -5.27 12.13
CA GLY A 225 -6.49 -4.12 11.73
C GLY A 225 -7.05 -2.79 12.25
N ASN A 226 -8.37 -2.56 12.10
CA ASN A 226 -9.03 -1.36 12.63
C ASN A 226 -8.91 -1.21 14.15
N PHE A 227 -8.99 -2.31 14.90
CA PHE A 227 -8.81 -2.29 16.36
C PHE A 227 -7.36 -2.01 16.77
N CYS A 228 -6.40 -2.54 16.02
CA CYS A 228 -4.96 -2.35 16.29
C CYS A 228 -4.49 -0.93 15.98
N ILE A 229 -5.10 -0.25 15.01
CA ILE A 229 -4.63 1.05 14.54
C ILE A 229 -5.17 2.17 15.43
N ARG A 230 -4.23 2.94 16.00
CA ARG A 230 -4.52 4.12 16.84
C ARG A 230 -3.69 5.29 16.36
N SER A 231 -4.36 6.42 16.08
CA SER A 231 -3.67 7.70 15.86
C SER A 231 -3.18 8.26 17.19
N ARG A 232 -1.94 8.74 17.20
CA ARG A 232 -1.35 9.42 18.36
C ARG A 232 -1.29 10.94 18.19
N LEU A 233 -1.04 11.40 16.97
CA LEU A 233 -0.96 12.83 16.71
C LEU A 233 -2.37 13.43 16.67
N PRO A 234 -2.57 14.61 17.28
CA PRO A 234 -3.83 15.32 17.20
C PRO A 234 -4.13 15.68 15.75
N ILE A 235 -5.42 15.61 15.40
CA ILE A 235 -5.91 16.04 14.09
C ILE A 235 -5.60 17.53 13.97
N LYS A 236 -4.64 17.90 13.15
CA LYS A 236 -4.40 19.30 12.78
C LYS A 236 -5.27 19.58 11.56
N ALA A 237 -6.28 20.42 11.72
CA ALA A 237 -7.02 21.00 10.61
C ALA A 237 -6.08 21.90 9.78
N ARG A 238 -5.20 21.27 9.01
CA ARG A 238 -4.29 21.97 8.11
C ARG A 238 -5.08 22.28 6.84
N LYS A 239 -5.20 23.53 6.49
CA LYS A 239 -5.55 23.96 5.13
C LYS A 239 -4.38 23.57 4.22
N GLY A 240 -4.27 22.27 3.90
CA GLY A 240 -3.28 21.75 2.98
C GLY A 240 -3.67 22.12 1.55
N ASN A 241 -3.31 23.30 1.11
CA ASN A 241 -3.25 23.53 -0.33
C ASN A 241 -2.10 22.68 -0.86
N ILE A 242 -2.39 21.81 -1.82
CA ILE A 242 -1.38 21.10 -2.57
C ILE A 242 -0.48 22.15 -3.21
N SER A 243 0.73 22.27 -2.72
CA SER A 243 1.68 23.21 -3.29
C SER A 243 2.32 22.56 -4.52
N LEU A 244 1.92 23.00 -5.71
CA LEU A 244 2.59 22.61 -6.94
C LEU A 244 4.02 23.17 -7.05
N ARG A 245 4.44 23.99 -6.10
CA ARG A 245 5.78 24.58 -6.05
C ARG A 245 6.88 23.52 -5.92
N CYS A 246 6.57 22.33 -5.36
CA CYS A 246 7.52 21.23 -5.32
C CYS A 246 7.94 20.73 -6.71
N PHE A 247 7.08 20.89 -7.73
CA PHE A 247 7.42 20.56 -9.11
C PHE A 247 8.39 21.57 -9.76
N THR A 248 8.80 22.62 -9.06
CA THR A 248 9.84 23.55 -9.54
C THR A 248 11.24 23.03 -9.15
N ASP A 249 11.34 22.11 -8.17
CA ASP A 249 12.59 21.52 -7.75
C ASP A 249 12.96 20.34 -8.69
N SER A 250 14.10 20.46 -9.37
CA SER A 250 14.62 19.43 -10.26
C SER A 250 14.83 18.08 -9.56
N ARG A 251 15.23 18.07 -8.30
CA ARG A 251 15.44 16.85 -7.51
C ARG A 251 14.13 16.10 -7.31
N PHE A 252 13.06 16.83 -7.01
CA PHE A 252 11.73 16.27 -6.85
C PHE A 252 11.19 15.69 -8.16
N ILE A 253 11.41 16.39 -9.29
CA ILE A 253 10.99 15.91 -10.62
C ILE A 253 11.69 14.59 -10.94
N TRP A 254 13.01 14.51 -10.80
CA TRP A 254 13.76 13.28 -11.09
C TRP A 254 13.38 12.12 -10.19
N ALA A 255 13.15 12.38 -8.90
CA ALA A 255 12.67 11.35 -7.97
C ALA A 255 11.27 10.85 -8.35
N THR A 256 10.37 11.76 -8.74
CA THR A 256 9.00 11.41 -9.19
C THR A 256 9.01 10.61 -10.49
N LEU A 257 9.85 11.02 -11.46
CA LEU A 257 10.02 10.27 -12.71
C LEU A 257 10.61 8.88 -12.46
N GLY A 258 11.61 8.76 -11.60
CA GLY A 258 12.19 7.48 -11.21
C GLY A 258 11.15 6.55 -10.58
N ALA A 259 10.36 7.05 -9.66
CA ALA A 259 9.26 6.30 -9.05
C ALA A 259 8.22 5.89 -10.10
N PHE A 260 7.83 6.79 -11.00
CA PHE A 260 6.87 6.51 -12.07
C PHE A 260 7.33 5.37 -12.99
N PHE A 261 8.57 5.41 -13.46
CA PHE A 261 9.10 4.33 -14.30
C PHE A 261 9.27 3.01 -13.54
N SER A 262 9.64 3.06 -12.26
CA SER A 262 9.72 1.86 -11.40
C SER A 262 8.35 1.19 -11.27
N GLU A 263 7.27 1.96 -11.08
CA GLU A 263 5.91 1.42 -10.99
C GLU A 263 5.46 0.81 -12.33
N ILE A 264 5.77 1.44 -13.47
CA ILE A 264 5.46 0.87 -14.79
C ILE A 264 6.13 -0.49 -14.94
N VAL A 265 7.42 -0.59 -14.62
CA VAL A 265 8.15 -1.85 -14.71
C VAL A 265 7.56 -2.92 -13.79
N LEU A 266 7.21 -2.55 -12.56
CA LEU A 266 6.61 -3.47 -11.59
C LEU A 266 5.27 -4.03 -12.10
N PHE A 267 4.35 -3.17 -12.51
CA PHE A 267 3.04 -3.63 -13.01
C PHE A 267 3.13 -4.37 -14.35
N ALA A 268 4.01 -3.95 -15.25
CA ALA A 268 4.26 -4.66 -16.50
C ALA A 268 4.80 -6.07 -16.23
N SER A 269 5.73 -6.22 -15.29
CA SER A 269 6.29 -7.51 -14.91
C SER A 269 5.23 -8.44 -14.32
N LEU A 270 4.37 -7.92 -13.43
CA LEU A 270 3.26 -8.70 -12.84
C LEU A 270 2.30 -9.24 -13.91
N GLY A 271 2.03 -8.48 -14.97
CA GLY A 271 1.16 -8.90 -16.07
C GLY A 271 1.84 -9.81 -17.10
N LEU A 272 3.11 -9.56 -17.41
CA LEU A 272 3.82 -10.24 -18.49
C LEU A 272 4.45 -11.58 -18.09
N ILE A 273 4.91 -11.74 -16.82
CA ILE A 273 5.58 -12.95 -16.37
C ILE A 273 4.74 -14.21 -16.59
N PRO A 274 3.47 -14.29 -16.19
CA PRO A 274 2.65 -15.47 -16.43
C PRO A 274 2.43 -15.74 -17.91
N SER A 275 2.14 -14.68 -18.69
CA SER A 275 1.90 -14.80 -20.12
C SER A 275 3.15 -15.25 -20.90
N TYR A 276 4.33 -14.76 -20.51
CA TYR A 276 5.60 -15.16 -21.09
C TYR A 276 5.91 -16.63 -20.77
N ALA A 277 5.69 -17.07 -19.53
CA ALA A 277 5.90 -18.45 -19.14
C ALA A 277 5.03 -19.41 -19.96
N MET A 278 3.76 -19.08 -20.16
CA MET A 278 2.85 -19.88 -21.02
C MET A 278 3.29 -19.86 -22.48
N ALA A 279 3.76 -18.73 -23.01
CA ALA A 279 4.26 -18.64 -24.38
C ALA A 279 5.53 -19.49 -24.61
N GLN A 280 6.33 -19.74 -23.58
CA GLN A 280 7.49 -20.65 -23.61
C GLN A 280 7.11 -22.14 -23.42
N GLY A 281 5.81 -22.47 -23.33
CA GLY A 281 5.34 -23.85 -23.20
C GLY A 281 5.32 -24.37 -21.77
N PHE A 282 5.53 -23.53 -20.76
CA PHE A 282 5.35 -23.94 -19.37
C PHE A 282 3.86 -24.05 -19.03
N ASP A 283 3.54 -24.97 -18.13
CA ASP A 283 2.19 -25.10 -17.61
C ASP A 283 1.72 -23.83 -16.89
N SER A 284 0.44 -23.54 -17.00
CA SER A 284 -0.22 -22.42 -16.32
C SER A 284 0.11 -22.33 -14.82
N GLN A 285 0.28 -23.48 -14.16
CA GLN A 285 0.69 -23.53 -12.76
C GLN A 285 2.07 -22.91 -12.51
N THR A 286 3.02 -23.18 -13.40
CA THR A 286 4.38 -22.62 -13.30
C THR A 286 4.37 -21.10 -13.43
N GLY A 287 3.53 -20.56 -14.33
CA GLY A 287 3.36 -19.09 -14.44
C GLY A 287 2.89 -18.44 -13.16
N PHE A 288 1.94 -19.07 -12.45
CA PHE A 288 1.47 -18.56 -11.15
C PHE A 288 2.49 -18.71 -10.02
N TYR A 289 3.28 -19.77 -10.00
CA TYR A 289 4.37 -19.91 -9.03
C TYR A 289 5.47 -18.86 -9.25
N LEU A 290 5.81 -18.56 -10.51
CA LEU A 290 6.74 -17.47 -10.84
C LEU A 290 6.23 -16.12 -10.33
N LEU A 291 4.93 -15.86 -10.50
CA LEU A 291 4.30 -14.65 -9.98
C LEU A 291 4.36 -14.59 -8.44
N ALA A 292 4.10 -15.73 -7.77
CA ALA A 292 4.19 -15.82 -6.32
C ALA A 292 5.62 -15.56 -5.81
N VAL A 293 6.64 -16.13 -6.49
CA VAL A 293 8.05 -15.89 -6.17
C VAL A 293 8.44 -14.42 -6.42
N PHE A 294 7.92 -13.81 -7.49
CA PHE A 294 8.18 -12.39 -7.78
C PHE A 294 7.59 -11.45 -6.72
N ASN A 295 6.48 -11.83 -6.08
CA ASN A 295 5.83 -11.05 -5.01
C ASN A 295 6.44 -11.29 -3.62
N ALA A 296 7.23 -12.37 -3.42
CA ALA A 296 7.86 -12.71 -2.13
C ALA A 296 9.13 -11.92 -1.86
#